data_ed9110828d3161b1bd6a4f1afdc9b6ab
#
_entry.id   ed9110828d3161b1bd6a4f1afdc9b6ab
#
_cell.length_a   1.000
_cell.length_b   1.000
_cell.length_c   1.000
_cell.angle_alpha   90.00
_cell.angle_beta   90.00
_cell.angle_gamma   90.00
#
_symmetry.space_group_name_H-M   'P 1'
#
loop_
_entity.id
_entity.type
_entity.pdbx_description
1 polymer ?
#
loop_
_entity_poly.entity_id
_entity_poly.type
_entity_poly.pdbx_seq_one_letter_code
_entity_poly.pdbx_strand_id
1 'polypeptide(L)'
;MRKNILAIALLLIGTTAIWTVICWNWWGRDKSKDVHVEIQKQDSVINYNAGEYDRLLAEQIELYKQLRTYEDAQLTAKTTYQRTRSTIVIRDTITHVDVVRLVNSCDSVIASDSLVINNLKEQLNIEGEKIDNLQETIDAYEQKTDVLTEEINTLNVENKKLDKQKKRRNRALIFTSSVAALSTFVLSVLL
;
A
#
# COMPACT_ATOMS: atom_id res chain seq x y z
N MET A 1 43.65 -53.10 -8.31
CA MET A 1 42.44 -52.84 -7.47
C MET A 1 42.44 -51.48 -6.78
N ARG A 2 43.50 -51.00 -6.11
CA ARG A 2 43.51 -49.70 -5.40
C ARG A 2 43.19 -48.46 -6.26
N LYS A 3 43.64 -48.41 -7.53
CA LYS A 3 43.39 -47.24 -8.42
C LYS A 3 41.91 -47.09 -8.78
N ASN A 4 41.16 -48.16 -8.91
CA ASN A 4 39.75 -48.12 -9.27
C ASN A 4 38.87 -47.66 -8.07
N ILE A 5 39.27 -48.01 -6.84
CA ILE A 5 38.57 -47.59 -5.61
C ILE A 5 38.72 -46.09 -5.41
N LEU A 6 39.90 -45.52 -5.71
CA LEU A 6 40.17 -44.10 -5.60
C LEU A 6 39.37 -43.29 -6.64
N ALA A 7 39.23 -43.82 -7.86
CA ALA A 7 38.43 -43.16 -8.92
C ALA A 7 36.94 -43.18 -8.58
N ILE A 8 36.41 -44.28 -8.00
CA ILE A 8 35.01 -44.37 -7.56
C ILE A 8 34.72 -43.42 -6.38
N ALA A 9 35.65 -43.31 -5.43
CA ALA A 9 35.53 -42.41 -4.30
C ALA A 9 35.51 -40.91 -4.76
N LEU A 10 36.36 -40.53 -5.70
CA LEU A 10 36.37 -39.19 -6.28
C LEU A 10 35.08 -38.85 -7.06
N LEU A 11 34.53 -39.82 -7.80
CA LEU A 11 33.27 -39.70 -8.52
C LEU A 11 32.08 -39.50 -7.53
N LEU A 12 32.04 -40.23 -6.44
CA LEU A 12 30.98 -40.09 -5.40
C LEU A 12 31.08 -38.76 -4.69
N ILE A 13 32.25 -38.25 -4.36
CA ILE A 13 32.45 -36.92 -3.76
C ILE A 13 32.05 -35.84 -4.73
N GLY A 14 32.40 -35.96 -6.02
CA GLY A 14 32.01 -35.00 -7.02
C GLY A 14 30.50 -34.92 -7.25
N THR A 15 29.82 -36.06 -7.29
CA THR A 15 28.37 -36.09 -7.49
C THR A 15 27.59 -35.55 -6.28
N THR A 16 28.03 -35.81 -5.05
CA THR A 16 27.40 -35.25 -3.84
C THR A 16 27.61 -33.76 -3.73
N ALA A 17 28.77 -33.22 -4.14
CA ALA A 17 29.02 -31.78 -4.17
C ALA A 17 28.12 -31.06 -5.19
N ILE A 18 27.95 -31.66 -6.38
CA ILE A 18 27.05 -31.10 -7.41
C ILE A 18 25.59 -31.11 -6.94
N TRP A 19 25.14 -32.22 -6.33
CA TRP A 19 23.77 -32.30 -5.79
C TRP A 19 23.48 -31.32 -4.68
N THR A 20 24.42 -31.08 -3.78
CA THR A 20 24.26 -30.09 -2.71
C THR A 20 24.18 -28.68 -3.25
N VAL A 21 24.93 -28.32 -4.30
CA VAL A 21 24.85 -27.01 -4.95
C VAL A 21 23.52 -26.81 -5.69
N ILE A 22 23.02 -27.86 -6.35
CA ILE A 22 21.73 -27.82 -7.06
C ILE A 22 20.57 -27.67 -6.06
N CYS A 23 20.55 -28.47 -4.98
CA CYS A 23 19.52 -28.35 -3.93
C CYS A 23 19.54 -26.98 -3.23
N TRP A 24 20.74 -26.43 -2.97
CA TRP A 24 20.88 -25.11 -2.36
C TRP A 24 20.37 -23.98 -3.26
N ASN A 25 20.65 -24.07 -4.55
CA ASN A 25 20.22 -23.07 -5.53
C ASN A 25 18.69 -23.14 -5.82
N TRP A 26 18.09 -24.31 -5.67
CA TRP A 26 16.66 -24.52 -5.87
C TRP A 26 15.84 -24.04 -4.67
N TRP A 27 16.29 -24.32 -3.45
CA TRP A 27 15.56 -23.96 -2.22
C TRP A 27 15.67 -22.48 -1.85
N GLY A 28 16.74 -21.81 -2.25
CA GLY A 28 16.91 -20.36 -2.00
C GLY A 28 16.15 -19.47 -2.99
N ARG A 29 15.79 -19.98 -4.18
CA ARG A 29 15.12 -19.19 -5.21
C ARG A 29 13.62 -18.99 -5.00
N ASP A 30 12.91 -19.91 -4.37
CA ASP A 30 11.46 -19.83 -4.26
C ASP A 30 10.99 -18.80 -3.23
N LYS A 31 11.61 -18.72 -2.07
CA LYS A 31 11.18 -17.80 -1.01
C LYS A 31 11.33 -16.32 -1.36
N SER A 32 12.38 -15.94 -2.06
CA SER A 32 12.61 -14.55 -2.48
C SER A 32 11.63 -14.10 -3.57
N LYS A 33 11.15 -15.02 -4.41
CA LYS A 33 10.15 -14.71 -5.43
C LYS A 33 8.77 -14.47 -4.83
N ASP A 34 8.37 -15.26 -3.84
CA ASP A 34 7.06 -15.12 -3.19
C ASP A 34 6.93 -13.78 -2.46
N VAL A 35 7.98 -13.34 -1.75
CA VAL A 35 8.04 -12.03 -1.09
C VAL A 35 7.95 -10.89 -2.10
N HIS A 36 8.70 -10.95 -3.21
CA HIS A 36 8.63 -9.94 -4.26
C HIS A 36 7.25 -9.84 -4.91
N VAL A 37 6.59 -10.97 -5.15
CA VAL A 37 5.24 -11.01 -5.72
C VAL A 37 4.23 -10.39 -4.76
N GLU A 38 4.33 -10.69 -3.46
CA GLU A 38 3.42 -10.13 -2.46
C GLU A 38 3.62 -8.61 -2.29
N ILE A 39 4.86 -8.12 -2.23
CA ILE A 39 5.15 -6.68 -2.20
C ILE A 39 4.60 -5.99 -3.46
N GLN A 40 4.80 -6.57 -4.63
CA GLN A 40 4.31 -6.02 -5.90
C GLN A 40 2.78 -5.96 -5.94
N LYS A 41 2.10 -6.93 -5.35
CA LYS A 41 0.65 -6.93 -5.20
C LYS A 41 0.18 -5.79 -4.31
N GLN A 42 0.81 -5.59 -3.14
CA GLN A 42 0.47 -4.48 -2.25
C GLN A 42 0.77 -3.11 -2.90
N ASP A 43 1.88 -2.97 -3.61
CA ASP A 43 2.19 -1.75 -4.36
C ASP A 43 1.15 -1.47 -5.44
N SER A 44 0.60 -2.50 -6.09
CA SER A 44 -0.49 -2.35 -7.06
C SER A 44 -1.78 -1.82 -6.41
N VAL A 45 -2.15 -2.33 -5.23
CA VAL A 45 -3.31 -1.84 -4.46
C VAL A 45 -3.11 -0.40 -4.04
N ILE A 46 -1.95 -0.06 -3.50
CA ILE A 46 -1.62 1.30 -3.06
C ILE A 46 -1.70 2.29 -4.24
N ASN A 47 -1.15 1.93 -5.40
CA ASN A 47 -1.18 2.80 -6.59
C ASN A 47 -2.58 2.95 -7.15
N TYR A 48 -3.39 1.88 -7.16
CA TYR A 48 -4.79 1.94 -7.57
C TYR A 48 -5.59 2.88 -6.65
N ASN A 49 -5.45 2.70 -5.34
CA ASN A 49 -6.16 3.51 -4.35
C ASN A 49 -5.73 4.99 -4.41
N ALA A 50 -4.45 5.28 -4.68
CA ALA A 50 -3.99 6.65 -4.88
C ALA A 50 -4.67 7.30 -6.09
N GLY A 51 -4.79 6.60 -7.22
CA GLY A 51 -5.50 7.08 -8.40
C GLY A 51 -6.99 7.29 -8.16
N GLU A 52 -7.62 6.40 -7.42
CA GLU A 52 -9.03 6.52 -7.05
C GLU A 52 -9.27 7.69 -6.09
N TYR A 53 -8.38 7.91 -5.13
CA TYR A 53 -8.44 9.07 -4.25
C TYR A 53 -8.36 10.40 -5.01
N ASP A 54 -7.45 10.49 -6.00
CA ASP A 54 -7.33 11.68 -6.84
C ASP A 54 -8.60 11.93 -7.67
N ARG A 55 -9.25 10.87 -8.17
CA ARG A 55 -10.54 10.95 -8.87
C ARG A 55 -11.63 11.50 -7.95
N LEU A 56 -11.77 10.95 -6.75
CA LEU A 56 -12.75 11.38 -5.75
C LEU A 56 -12.52 12.82 -5.31
N LEU A 57 -11.26 13.24 -5.19
CA LEU A 57 -10.91 14.63 -4.89
C LEU A 57 -11.34 15.59 -5.99
N ALA A 58 -11.12 15.22 -7.26
CA ALA A 58 -11.55 16.03 -8.40
C ALA A 58 -13.08 16.16 -8.45
N GLU A 59 -13.81 15.09 -8.21
CA GLU A 59 -15.27 15.07 -8.15
C GLU A 59 -15.79 15.96 -7.00
N GLN A 60 -15.19 15.87 -5.83
CA GLN A 60 -15.52 16.72 -4.69
C GLN A 60 -15.31 18.21 -4.99
N ILE A 61 -14.23 18.59 -5.67
CA ILE A 61 -13.98 19.96 -6.10
C ILE A 61 -15.11 20.47 -7.01
N GLU A 62 -15.59 19.61 -7.91
CA GLU A 62 -16.71 19.99 -8.79
C GLU A 62 -18.01 20.16 -8.02
N LEU A 63 -18.30 19.28 -7.07
CA LEU A 63 -19.46 19.43 -6.18
C LEU A 63 -19.40 20.72 -5.32
N TYR A 64 -18.23 21.12 -4.85
CA TYR A 64 -18.08 22.42 -4.16
C TYR A 64 -18.38 23.62 -5.05
N LYS A 65 -18.02 23.56 -6.34
CA LYS A 65 -18.38 24.64 -7.29
C LYS A 65 -19.90 24.68 -7.51
N GLN A 66 -20.53 23.52 -7.66
CA GLN A 66 -21.97 23.42 -7.80
C GLN A 66 -22.70 23.91 -6.54
N LEU A 67 -22.20 23.56 -5.35
CA LEU A 67 -22.75 24.01 -4.07
C LEU A 67 -22.80 25.55 -4.01
N ARG A 68 -21.73 26.23 -4.39
CA ARG A 68 -21.71 27.68 -4.46
C ARG A 68 -22.83 28.25 -5.34
N THR A 69 -23.01 27.64 -6.52
CA THR A 69 -24.07 28.05 -7.44
C THR A 69 -25.46 27.83 -6.83
N TYR A 70 -25.65 26.73 -6.11
CA TYR A 70 -26.91 26.43 -5.44
C TYR A 70 -27.17 27.35 -4.24
N GLU A 71 -26.15 27.72 -3.47
CA GLU A 71 -26.24 28.66 -2.36
C GLU A 71 -26.61 30.05 -2.86
N ASP A 72 -26.04 30.52 -3.98
CA ASP A 72 -26.39 31.79 -4.61
C ASP A 72 -27.85 31.78 -5.10
N ALA A 73 -28.30 30.72 -5.70
CA ALA A 73 -29.69 30.53 -6.11
C ALA A 73 -30.65 30.50 -4.91
N GLN A 74 -30.28 29.83 -3.83
CA GLN A 74 -31.01 29.77 -2.57
C GLN A 74 -31.15 31.16 -1.94
N LEU A 75 -30.06 31.93 -1.90
CA LEU A 75 -30.08 33.30 -1.37
C LEU A 75 -31.00 34.20 -2.19
N THR A 76 -30.96 34.05 -3.52
CA THR A 76 -31.83 34.78 -4.44
C THR A 76 -33.31 34.41 -4.21
N ALA A 77 -33.62 33.12 -4.09
CA ALA A 77 -34.96 32.62 -3.83
C ALA A 77 -35.49 33.15 -2.48
N LYS A 78 -34.70 33.05 -1.41
CA LYS A 78 -35.03 33.56 -0.06
C LYS A 78 -35.28 35.05 -0.06
N THR A 79 -34.45 35.82 -0.75
CA THR A 79 -34.61 37.28 -0.87
C THR A 79 -35.90 37.65 -1.61
N THR A 80 -36.21 36.94 -2.69
CA THR A 80 -37.44 37.10 -3.47
C THR A 80 -38.66 36.77 -2.65
N TYR A 81 -38.65 35.67 -1.91
CA TYR A 81 -39.72 35.29 -0.97
C TYR A 81 -39.97 36.38 0.07
N GLN A 82 -38.90 36.89 0.72
CA GLN A 82 -39.00 37.93 1.74
C GLN A 82 -39.60 39.22 1.17
N ARG A 83 -39.18 39.64 -0.03
CA ARG A 83 -39.76 40.81 -0.72
C ARG A 83 -41.25 40.60 -1.01
N THR A 84 -41.60 39.46 -1.59
CA THR A 84 -42.98 39.12 -1.90
C THR A 84 -43.84 39.16 -0.64
N ARG A 85 -43.37 38.51 0.43
CA ARG A 85 -44.05 38.47 1.72
C ARG A 85 -44.23 39.88 2.31
N SER A 86 -43.20 40.70 2.34
CA SER A 86 -43.28 42.07 2.88
C SER A 86 -44.23 42.98 2.08
N THR A 87 -44.22 42.82 0.73
CA THR A 87 -45.12 43.57 -0.13
C THR A 87 -46.61 43.22 0.13
N ILE A 88 -46.89 41.94 0.41
CA ILE A 88 -48.25 41.47 0.69
C ILE A 88 -48.71 41.99 2.08
N VAL A 89 -47.82 41.95 3.07
CA VAL A 89 -48.15 42.40 4.46
C VAL A 89 -48.46 43.90 4.53
N ILE A 90 -47.90 44.73 3.66
CA ILE A 90 -48.11 46.19 3.64
C ILE A 90 -49.43 46.58 2.96
N ARG A 91 -50.09 45.69 2.21
CA ARG A 91 -51.34 45.94 1.50
C ARG A 91 -52.56 45.67 2.37
N ASP A 92 -53.51 46.57 2.35
CA ASP A 92 -54.78 46.39 3.07
C ASP A 92 -55.68 45.28 2.53
N THR A 93 -55.47 44.89 1.27
CA THR A 93 -56.21 43.79 0.61
C THR A 93 -55.25 42.81 -0.08
N ILE A 94 -55.40 41.53 0.27
CA ILE A 94 -54.66 40.45 -0.33
C ILE A 94 -55.43 39.93 -1.57
N THR A 95 -54.81 39.95 -2.72
CA THR A 95 -55.40 39.43 -3.95
C THR A 95 -55.01 37.98 -4.17
N HIS A 96 -55.80 37.27 -4.98
CA HIS A 96 -55.45 35.90 -5.41
C HIS A 96 -54.07 35.82 -6.07
N VAL A 97 -53.71 36.85 -6.86
CA VAL A 97 -52.39 36.97 -7.51
C VAL A 97 -51.25 37.08 -6.48
N ASP A 98 -51.48 37.75 -5.38
CA ASP A 98 -50.47 37.88 -4.31
C ASP A 98 -50.24 36.55 -3.60
N VAL A 99 -51.29 35.75 -3.38
CA VAL A 99 -51.20 34.41 -2.83
C VAL A 99 -50.42 33.46 -3.75
N VAL A 100 -50.74 33.47 -5.05
CA VAL A 100 -50.02 32.64 -6.04
C VAL A 100 -48.53 33.05 -6.12
N ARG A 101 -48.21 34.32 -6.09
CA ARG A 101 -46.79 34.77 -6.04
C ARG A 101 -46.05 34.29 -4.80
N LEU A 102 -46.71 34.35 -3.65
CA LEU A 102 -46.14 33.90 -2.39
C LEU A 102 -45.86 32.39 -2.45
N VAL A 103 -46.84 31.61 -2.90
CA VAL A 103 -46.70 30.15 -3.06
C VAL A 103 -45.53 29.82 -4.01
N ASN A 104 -45.51 30.42 -5.21
CA ASN A 104 -44.44 30.18 -6.17
C ASN A 104 -43.05 30.56 -5.64
N SER A 105 -42.95 31.66 -4.87
CA SER A 105 -41.68 32.03 -4.26
C SER A 105 -41.28 31.10 -3.11
N CYS A 106 -42.24 30.55 -2.38
CA CYS A 106 -42.00 29.50 -1.37
C CYS A 106 -41.51 28.19 -2.02
N ASP A 107 -42.17 27.74 -3.08
CA ASP A 107 -41.78 26.56 -3.84
C ASP A 107 -40.37 26.71 -4.41
N SER A 108 -40.00 27.90 -4.89
CA SER A 108 -38.65 28.20 -5.35
C SER A 108 -37.59 28.05 -4.25
N VAL A 109 -37.90 28.47 -3.02
CA VAL A 109 -37.02 28.27 -1.85
C VAL A 109 -36.86 26.78 -1.53
N ILE A 110 -37.97 26.03 -1.49
CA ILE A 110 -37.96 24.60 -1.22
C ILE A 110 -37.15 23.86 -2.27
N ALA A 111 -37.31 24.22 -3.56
CA ALA A 111 -36.55 23.60 -4.64
C ALA A 111 -35.04 23.88 -4.50
N SER A 112 -34.66 25.12 -4.20
CA SER A 112 -33.24 25.48 -4.01
C SER A 112 -32.64 24.84 -2.76
N ASP A 113 -33.36 24.75 -1.65
CA ASP A 113 -32.92 24.05 -0.45
C ASP A 113 -32.70 22.56 -0.73
N SER A 114 -33.58 21.95 -1.53
CA SER A 114 -33.44 20.54 -1.94
C SER A 114 -32.18 20.28 -2.78
N LEU A 115 -31.79 21.21 -3.67
CA LEU A 115 -30.56 21.11 -4.44
C LEU A 115 -29.32 21.18 -3.53
N VAL A 116 -29.31 22.10 -2.57
CA VAL A 116 -28.22 22.22 -1.59
C VAL A 116 -28.10 20.93 -0.77
N ILE A 117 -29.22 20.42 -0.26
CA ILE A 117 -29.24 19.19 0.55
C ILE A 117 -28.74 17.98 -0.24
N ASN A 118 -29.16 17.84 -1.49
CA ASN A 118 -28.72 16.73 -2.34
C ASN A 118 -27.22 16.79 -2.63
N ASN A 119 -26.71 17.98 -2.95
CA ASN A 119 -25.28 18.17 -3.18
C ASN A 119 -24.46 17.85 -1.91
N LEU A 120 -24.91 18.29 -0.73
CA LEU A 120 -24.24 17.97 0.52
C LEU A 120 -24.25 16.46 0.84
N LYS A 121 -25.34 15.76 0.50
CA LYS A 121 -25.39 14.30 0.64
C LYS A 121 -24.38 13.61 -0.28
N GLU A 122 -24.24 14.09 -1.51
CA GLU A 122 -23.28 13.57 -2.48
C GLU A 122 -21.84 13.80 -2.01
N GLN A 123 -21.54 15.00 -1.48
CA GLN A 123 -20.24 15.27 -0.86
C GLN A 123 -19.94 14.33 0.32
N LEU A 124 -20.95 14.07 1.15
CA LEU A 124 -20.79 13.16 2.30
C LEU A 124 -20.50 11.71 1.85
N ASN A 125 -21.14 11.26 0.76
CA ASN A 125 -20.84 9.95 0.19
C ASN A 125 -19.40 9.86 -0.32
N ILE A 126 -18.94 10.87 -1.04
CA ILE A 126 -17.55 10.93 -1.52
C ILE A 126 -16.55 10.91 -0.35
N GLU A 127 -16.84 11.65 0.73
CA GLU A 127 -15.98 11.57 1.93
C GLU A 127 -15.96 10.16 2.53
N GLY A 128 -17.08 9.46 2.55
CA GLY A 128 -17.15 8.05 2.97
C GLY A 128 -16.25 7.17 2.09
N GLU A 129 -16.39 7.25 0.77
CA GLU A 129 -15.57 6.49 -0.17
C GLU A 129 -14.07 6.79 -0.05
N LYS A 130 -13.70 8.06 0.22
CA LYS A 130 -12.31 8.43 0.49
C LYS A 130 -11.77 7.80 1.77
N ILE A 131 -12.58 7.74 2.83
CA ILE A 131 -12.22 7.09 4.08
C ILE A 131 -11.98 5.60 3.86
N ASP A 132 -12.88 4.91 3.16
CA ASP A 132 -12.76 3.49 2.85
C ASP A 132 -11.49 3.20 2.02
N ASN A 133 -11.24 4.01 1.00
CA ASN A 133 -10.04 3.92 0.17
C ASN A 133 -8.75 4.13 0.97
N LEU A 134 -8.73 5.10 1.90
CA LEU A 134 -7.59 5.32 2.78
C LEU A 134 -7.38 4.15 3.75
N GLN A 135 -8.46 3.54 4.26
CA GLN A 135 -8.37 2.38 5.13
C GLN A 135 -7.76 1.17 4.38
N GLU A 136 -8.21 0.89 3.16
CA GLU A 136 -7.60 -0.16 2.32
C GLU A 136 -6.11 0.10 2.05
N THR A 137 -5.75 1.37 1.86
CA THR A 137 -4.35 1.76 1.68
C THR A 137 -3.52 1.50 2.94
N ILE A 138 -4.05 1.81 4.12
CA ILE A 138 -3.41 1.53 5.41
C ILE A 138 -3.21 0.02 5.58
N ASP A 139 -4.25 -0.77 5.34
CA ASP A 139 -4.20 -2.23 5.44
C ASP A 139 -3.15 -2.83 4.50
N ALA A 140 -3.03 -2.29 3.28
CA ALA A 140 -2.01 -2.69 2.32
C ALA A 140 -0.58 -2.35 2.80
N TYR A 141 -0.38 -1.18 3.40
CA TYR A 141 0.91 -0.81 4.00
C TYR A 141 1.27 -1.67 5.21
N GLU A 142 0.30 -2.00 6.07
CA GLU A 142 0.50 -2.90 7.21
C GLU A 142 0.96 -4.28 6.74
N GLN A 143 0.25 -4.87 5.78
CA GLN A 143 0.63 -6.16 5.20
C GLN A 143 2.02 -6.13 4.57
N LYS A 144 2.36 -5.07 3.82
CA LYS A 144 3.69 -4.88 3.25
C LYS A 144 4.77 -4.80 4.35
N THR A 145 4.49 -4.09 5.43
CA THR A 145 5.40 -3.96 6.57
C THR A 145 5.62 -5.29 7.27
N ASP A 146 4.59 -6.10 7.45
CA ASP A 146 4.69 -7.43 8.04
C ASP A 146 5.57 -8.36 7.20
N VAL A 147 5.35 -8.39 5.87
CA VAL A 147 6.17 -9.16 4.93
C VAL A 147 7.64 -8.74 4.99
N LEU A 148 7.93 -7.44 4.97
CA LEU A 148 9.29 -6.91 5.08
C LEU A 148 9.94 -7.25 6.43
N THR A 149 9.19 -7.22 7.51
CA THR A 149 9.66 -7.55 8.85
C THR A 149 10.03 -9.04 8.94
N GLU A 150 9.24 -9.92 8.36
CA GLU A 150 9.55 -11.35 8.29
C GLU A 150 10.82 -11.61 7.44
N GLU A 151 10.97 -10.91 6.31
CA GLU A 151 12.16 -10.99 5.47
C GLU A 151 13.42 -10.54 6.23
N ILE A 152 13.36 -9.41 6.92
CA ILE A 152 14.46 -8.90 7.77
C ILE A 152 14.84 -9.92 8.84
N ASN A 153 13.86 -10.52 9.51
CA ASN A 153 14.11 -11.55 10.52
C ASN A 153 14.79 -12.77 9.92
N THR A 154 14.35 -13.22 8.75
CA THR A 154 14.94 -14.34 8.02
C THR A 154 16.38 -14.04 7.62
N LEU A 155 16.64 -12.87 7.05
CA LEU A 155 17.99 -12.42 6.68
C LEU A 155 18.92 -12.30 7.90
N ASN A 156 18.41 -11.84 9.03
CA ASN A 156 19.19 -11.77 10.28
C ASN A 156 19.58 -13.16 10.80
N VAL A 157 18.69 -14.14 10.69
CA VAL A 157 18.99 -15.54 11.04
C VAL A 157 20.04 -16.13 10.10
N GLU A 158 19.91 -15.89 8.80
CA GLU A 158 20.88 -16.33 7.80
C GLU A 158 22.24 -15.71 7.98
N ASN A 159 22.32 -14.40 8.23
CA ASN A 159 23.55 -13.70 8.52
C ASN A 159 24.25 -14.27 9.76
N LYS A 160 23.51 -14.55 10.83
CA LYS A 160 24.07 -15.21 12.02
C LYS A 160 24.63 -16.63 11.73
N LYS A 161 23.97 -17.38 10.84
CA LYS A 161 24.46 -18.70 10.38
C LYS A 161 25.74 -18.55 9.56
N LEU A 162 25.76 -17.62 8.60
CA LEU A 162 26.92 -17.31 7.77
C LEU A 162 28.13 -16.85 8.61
N ASP A 163 27.92 -16.01 9.59
CA ASP A 163 28.98 -15.59 10.53
C ASP A 163 29.55 -16.75 11.32
N LYS A 164 28.69 -17.67 11.81
CA LYS A 164 29.16 -18.89 12.49
C LYS A 164 29.96 -19.78 11.53
N GLN A 165 29.51 -19.94 10.29
CA GLN A 165 30.22 -20.72 9.28
C GLN A 165 31.56 -20.08 8.93
N LYS A 166 31.62 -18.76 8.73
CA LYS A 166 32.83 -18.00 8.48
C LYS A 166 33.84 -18.16 9.62
N LYS A 167 33.40 -18.05 10.87
CA LYS A 167 34.25 -18.28 12.04
C LYS A 167 34.79 -19.71 12.09
N ARG A 168 33.95 -20.73 11.78
CA ARG A 168 34.39 -22.14 11.72
C ARG A 168 35.42 -22.35 10.61
N ARG A 169 35.17 -21.82 9.41
CA ARG A 169 36.09 -21.91 8.28
C ARG A 169 37.43 -21.24 8.58
N ASN A 170 37.42 -20.04 9.18
CA ASN A 170 38.63 -19.34 9.55
C ASN A 170 39.45 -20.13 10.59
N ARG A 171 38.79 -20.76 11.59
CA ARG A 171 39.48 -21.63 12.55
C ARG A 171 40.07 -22.87 11.88
N ALA A 172 39.35 -23.49 10.94
CA ALA A 172 39.86 -24.62 10.17
C ALA A 172 41.07 -24.22 9.32
N LEU A 173 41.04 -23.06 8.67
CA LEU A 173 42.16 -22.56 7.87
C LEU A 173 43.40 -22.27 8.74
N ILE A 174 43.22 -21.68 9.92
CA ILE A 174 44.33 -21.45 10.86
C ILE A 174 44.93 -22.78 11.32
N PHE A 175 44.09 -23.78 11.62
CA PHE A 175 44.55 -25.07 12.06
C PHE A 175 45.30 -25.79 10.93
N THR A 176 44.76 -25.82 9.71
CA THR A 176 45.43 -26.46 8.57
C THR A 176 46.75 -25.79 8.19
N SER A 177 46.80 -24.43 8.25
CA SER A 177 48.04 -23.71 8.00
C SER A 177 49.10 -23.95 9.09
N SER A 178 48.68 -24.08 10.33
CA SER A 178 49.59 -24.41 11.43
C SER A 178 50.18 -25.83 11.33
N VAL A 179 49.33 -26.79 10.95
CA VAL A 179 49.76 -28.20 10.69
C VAL A 179 50.73 -28.27 9.51
N ALA A 180 50.43 -27.53 8.42
CA ALA A 180 51.30 -27.47 7.25
C ALA A 180 52.67 -26.84 7.59
N ALA A 181 52.69 -25.76 8.37
CA ALA A 181 53.92 -25.14 8.82
C ALA A 181 54.78 -26.07 9.74
N LEU A 182 54.10 -26.80 10.63
CA LEU A 182 54.83 -27.78 11.49
C LEU A 182 55.36 -28.97 10.67
N SER A 183 54.63 -29.47 9.66
CA SER A 183 55.11 -30.53 8.81
C SER A 183 56.32 -30.14 7.95
N THR A 184 56.31 -28.89 7.41
CA THR A 184 57.48 -28.39 6.67
C THR A 184 58.69 -28.17 7.57
N PHE A 185 58.48 -27.71 8.81
CA PHE A 185 59.56 -27.57 9.80
C PHE A 185 60.17 -28.92 10.15
N VAL A 186 59.36 -29.94 10.46
CA VAL A 186 59.85 -31.30 10.78
C VAL A 186 60.60 -31.89 9.59
N LEU A 187 60.14 -31.73 8.36
CA LEU A 187 60.84 -32.19 7.19
C LEU A 187 62.22 -31.49 6.99
N SER A 188 62.29 -30.21 7.30
CA SER A 188 63.57 -29.44 7.17
C SER A 188 64.57 -29.77 8.24
N VAL A 189 64.16 -30.35 9.34
CA VAL A 189 65.05 -30.81 10.44
C VAL A 189 65.55 -32.26 10.21
N LEU A 190 64.78 -33.07 9.42
CA LEU A 190 65.10 -34.47 9.16
C LEU A 190 65.92 -34.68 7.84
N LEU A 191 66.08 -33.69 7.04
CA LEU A 191 66.93 -33.62 5.87
C LEU A 191 68.24 -32.88 6.17
#